data_73fea81513726b5cde5c94a0bdcbb6a6
#
_entry.id   73fea81513726b5cde5c94a0bdcbb6a6
#
_cell.length_a   1.000
_cell.length_b   1.000
_cell.length_c   1.000
_cell.angle_alpha   90.00
_cell.angle_beta   90.00
_cell.angle_gamma   90.00
#
_symmetry.space_group_name_H-M   'P 1'
#
loop_
_entity.id
_entity.type
_entity.pdbx_description
1 polymer ?
#
loop_
_entity_poly.entity_id
_entity_poly.type
_entity_poly.pdbx_seq_one_letter_code
_entity_poly.pdbx_strand_id
1 'polypeptide(L)'
;MTNLIDAAPRPSEPTGGHPRIDGAPPSRFGFWSLLSWGRRVALAGGIAYLLTFVFSIPTLGMKAPLDDPSFVLGVGSSTSVVWASLFDVLTGFAGIATAVALYPVIRRQSRRCSLGFLASRTLEAALLTVGALSLMSIVTLRLDG
;
A
#
# COMPACT_ATOMS: atom_id res chain seq x y z
N MET A 1 -2.47 85.78 -40.84
CA MET A 1 -1.38 84.78 -40.66
C MET A 1 -1.65 84.07 -39.32
N THR A 2 -2.48 83.01 -39.41
CA THR A 2 -2.96 82.32 -38.23
C THR A 2 -2.12 81.07 -38.07
N ASN A 3 -1.43 80.97 -36.97
CA ASN A 3 -0.58 79.82 -36.61
C ASN A 3 -1.42 78.52 -36.41
N LEU A 4 -1.26 77.63 -37.36
CA LEU A 4 -1.87 76.29 -37.35
C LEU A 4 -0.80 75.27 -36.97
N ILE A 5 -0.21 75.46 -35.81
CA ILE A 5 0.79 74.50 -35.25
C ILE A 5 0.47 74.37 -33.76
N ASP A 6 -0.46 73.54 -33.45
CA ASP A 6 -0.43 72.82 -32.15
C ASP A 6 -1.62 71.86 -32.02
N ALA A 7 -1.57 70.76 -32.74
CA ALA A 7 -2.44 69.63 -32.50
C ALA A 7 -1.67 68.33 -32.76
N ALA A 8 -0.56 68.14 -32.06
CA ALA A 8 0.04 66.83 -31.97
C ALA A 8 -0.81 65.99 -31.01
N PRO A 9 -1.32 64.85 -31.43
CA PRO A 9 -2.00 63.93 -30.51
C PRO A 9 -1.01 63.46 -29.47
N ARG A 10 -1.36 63.63 -28.20
CA ARG A 10 -0.59 63.04 -27.07
C ARG A 10 -0.52 61.54 -27.26
N PRO A 11 0.66 60.91 -27.09
CA PRO A 11 0.76 59.47 -27.06
C PRO A 11 -0.10 58.99 -25.88
N SER A 12 -1.03 58.09 -26.24
CA SER A 12 -1.82 57.35 -25.25
C SER A 12 -0.84 56.66 -24.28
N GLU A 13 -0.90 57.01 -23.00
CA GLU A 13 -0.19 56.30 -21.96
C GLU A 13 -0.54 54.80 -22.06
N PRO A 14 0.46 53.92 -22.07
CA PRO A 14 0.16 52.52 -21.95
C PRO A 14 -0.50 52.31 -20.58
N THR A 15 -1.78 51.99 -20.60
CA THR A 15 -2.50 51.50 -19.45
C THR A 15 -1.78 50.21 -19.02
N GLY A 16 -0.80 50.39 -18.13
CA GLY A 16 -0.12 49.31 -17.47
C GLY A 16 -1.14 48.50 -16.66
N GLY A 17 -1.83 47.61 -17.35
CA GLY A 17 -2.50 46.53 -16.72
C GLY A 17 -1.43 45.69 -16.03
N HIS A 18 -1.19 45.99 -14.75
CA HIS A 18 -0.45 45.06 -13.90
C HIS A 18 -1.13 43.71 -14.08
N PRO A 19 -0.42 42.65 -14.49
CA PRO A 19 -0.97 41.35 -14.40
C PRO A 19 -1.32 41.13 -12.91
N ARG A 20 -2.62 41.14 -12.63
CA ARG A 20 -3.12 40.75 -11.33
C ARG A 20 -2.68 39.32 -11.15
N ILE A 21 -1.60 39.13 -10.41
CA ILE A 21 -1.14 37.85 -9.94
C ILE A 21 -2.21 37.42 -8.91
N ASP A 22 -3.32 36.88 -9.40
CA ASP A 22 -4.31 36.20 -8.60
C ASP A 22 -3.71 34.85 -8.12
N GLY A 23 -2.50 34.96 -7.56
CA GLY A 23 -1.91 33.95 -6.71
C GLY A 23 -2.61 33.97 -5.36
N ALA A 24 -3.92 33.71 -5.36
CA ALA A 24 -4.57 33.33 -4.13
C ALA A 24 -3.80 32.10 -3.60
N PRO A 25 -3.21 32.17 -2.40
CA PRO A 25 -2.54 31.01 -1.83
C PRO A 25 -3.55 29.86 -1.83
N PRO A 26 -3.15 28.64 -2.23
CA PRO A 26 -4.05 27.50 -2.26
C PRO A 26 -4.76 27.46 -0.93
N SER A 27 -6.09 27.55 -0.96
CA SER A 27 -6.91 27.67 0.22
C SER A 27 -6.45 26.61 1.22
N ARG A 28 -6.11 27.00 2.44
CA ARG A 28 -5.64 26.12 3.53
C ARG A 28 -6.55 24.89 3.73
N PHE A 29 -7.80 24.99 3.32
CA PHE A 29 -8.79 23.92 3.31
C PHE A 29 -8.42 22.73 2.40
N GLY A 30 -7.85 22.95 1.20
CA GLY A 30 -7.44 21.87 0.30
C GLY A 30 -6.27 21.05 0.85
N PHE A 31 -5.33 21.68 1.53
CA PHE A 31 -4.19 21.00 2.14
C PHE A 31 -4.62 20.10 3.33
N TRP A 32 -5.49 20.61 4.19
CA TRP A 32 -6.01 19.86 5.35
C TRP A 32 -6.90 18.67 4.94
N SER A 33 -7.70 18.79 3.88
CA SER A 33 -8.50 17.68 3.38
C SER A 33 -7.65 16.57 2.76
N LEU A 34 -6.58 16.92 2.07
CA LEU A 34 -5.61 15.96 1.52
C LEU A 34 -4.80 15.26 2.63
N LEU A 35 -4.43 15.99 3.69
CA LEU A 35 -3.75 15.41 4.85
C LEU A 35 -4.68 14.45 5.61
N SER A 36 -5.97 14.76 5.76
CA SER A 36 -6.92 13.88 6.45
C SER A 36 -7.12 12.56 5.69
N TRP A 37 -7.22 12.59 4.36
CA TRP A 37 -7.31 11.40 3.53
C TRP A 37 -6.01 10.59 3.55
N GLY A 38 -4.87 11.23 3.35
CA GLY A 38 -3.54 10.58 3.40
C GLY A 38 -3.27 9.93 4.75
N ARG A 39 -3.70 10.56 5.86
CA ARG A 39 -3.58 10.01 7.21
C ARG A 39 -4.40 8.73 7.41
N ARG A 40 -5.62 8.68 6.88
CA ARG A 40 -6.46 7.47 6.93
C ARG A 40 -5.84 6.32 6.14
N VAL A 41 -5.33 6.59 4.94
CA VAL A 41 -4.64 5.59 4.12
C VAL A 41 -3.36 5.10 4.79
N ALA A 42 -2.57 6.00 5.37
CA ALA A 42 -1.37 5.63 6.12
C ALA A 42 -1.69 4.78 7.36
N LEU A 43 -2.75 5.11 8.10
CA LEU A 43 -3.22 4.31 9.23
C LEU A 43 -3.69 2.93 8.78
N ALA A 44 -4.51 2.84 7.72
CA ALA A 44 -4.99 1.57 7.19
C ALA A 44 -3.83 0.68 6.73
N GLY A 45 -2.86 1.24 5.99
CA GLY A 45 -1.65 0.53 5.57
C GLY A 45 -0.80 0.08 6.75
N GLY A 46 -0.62 0.94 7.76
CA GLY A 46 0.12 0.61 8.99
C GLY A 46 -0.53 -0.49 9.81
N ILE A 47 -1.86 -0.43 10.00
CA ILE A 47 -2.62 -1.48 10.70
C ILE A 47 -2.51 -2.81 9.95
N ALA A 48 -2.73 -2.81 8.63
CA ALA A 48 -2.62 -4.02 7.81
C ALA A 48 -1.19 -4.62 7.88
N TYR A 49 -0.17 -3.77 7.90
CA TYR A 49 1.23 -4.19 8.07
C TYR A 49 1.49 -4.81 9.45
N LEU A 50 0.97 -4.21 10.53
CA LEU A 50 1.07 -4.76 11.88
C LEU A 50 0.35 -6.12 11.99
N LEU A 51 -0.80 -6.28 11.34
CA LEU A 51 -1.51 -7.56 11.28
C LEU A 51 -0.67 -8.65 10.63
N THR A 52 0.14 -8.31 9.63
CA THR A 52 1.08 -9.26 9.01
C THR A 52 2.05 -9.83 10.06
N PHE A 53 2.59 -8.99 10.95
CA PHE A 53 3.47 -9.46 12.03
C PHE A 53 2.72 -10.30 13.07
N VAL A 54 1.51 -9.87 13.45
CA VAL A 54 0.69 -10.59 14.44
C VAL A 54 0.37 -12.01 13.97
N PHE A 55 0.15 -12.21 12.67
CA PHE A 55 -0.10 -13.54 12.12
C PHE A 55 1.19 -14.31 11.83
N SER A 56 2.28 -13.65 11.44
CA SER A 56 3.53 -14.30 11.05
C SER A 56 4.34 -14.81 12.23
N ILE A 57 4.43 -14.06 13.35
CA ILE A 57 5.26 -14.44 14.50
C ILE A 57 4.80 -15.76 15.12
N PRO A 58 3.50 -15.99 15.43
CA PRO A 58 3.04 -17.25 16.00
C PRO A 58 3.29 -18.45 15.08
N THR A 59 3.25 -18.22 13.76
CA THR A 59 3.45 -19.27 12.75
C THR A 59 4.82 -19.95 12.89
N LEU A 60 5.85 -19.20 13.25
CA LEU A 60 7.21 -19.75 13.47
C LEU A 60 7.22 -20.80 14.57
N GLY A 61 6.59 -20.55 15.71
CA GLY A 61 6.48 -21.51 16.80
C GLY A 61 5.56 -22.70 16.48
N MET A 62 4.49 -22.46 15.72
CA MET A 62 3.55 -23.51 15.33
C MET A 62 4.10 -24.47 14.28
N LYS A 63 5.13 -24.07 13.51
CA LYS A 63 5.84 -24.90 12.53
C LYS A 63 6.98 -25.72 13.16
N ALA A 64 7.37 -25.47 14.40
CA ALA A 64 8.44 -26.21 15.07
C ALA A 64 8.32 -27.74 15.02
N PRO A 65 7.11 -28.35 15.09
CA PRO A 65 6.96 -29.80 14.93
C PRO A 65 7.43 -30.34 13.59
N LEU A 66 7.47 -29.50 12.53
CA LEU A 66 7.91 -29.90 11.18
C LEU A 66 9.44 -30.08 11.10
N ASP A 67 10.19 -29.51 12.05
CA ASP A 67 11.66 -29.65 12.11
C ASP A 67 12.08 -31.04 12.59
N ASP A 68 11.15 -31.81 13.16
CA ASP A 68 11.38 -33.18 13.60
C ASP A 68 11.06 -34.17 12.46
N PRO A 69 12.05 -34.96 11.98
CA PRO A 69 11.81 -35.97 10.93
C PRO A 69 10.75 -37.00 11.30
N SER A 70 10.48 -37.21 12.58
CA SER A 70 9.46 -38.15 13.10
C SER A 70 8.05 -37.56 13.02
N PHE A 71 7.86 -36.30 12.61
CA PHE A 71 6.55 -35.70 12.44
C PHE A 71 5.66 -36.48 11.49
N VAL A 72 6.21 -36.97 10.37
CA VAL A 72 5.48 -37.80 9.38
C VAL A 72 5.07 -39.15 9.96
N LEU A 73 5.84 -39.68 10.93
CA LEU A 73 5.56 -40.94 11.64
C LEU A 73 4.53 -40.82 12.80
N GLY A 74 3.92 -39.64 12.92
CA GLY A 74 2.85 -39.45 13.92
C GLY A 74 3.27 -38.68 15.20
N VAL A 75 4.54 -38.27 15.33
CA VAL A 75 5.01 -37.50 16.48
C VAL A 75 4.70 -36.01 16.27
N GLY A 76 4.22 -35.34 17.28
CA GLY A 76 3.89 -33.90 17.25
C GLY A 76 2.41 -33.61 16.93
N SER A 77 2.02 -32.34 17.03
CA SER A 77 0.63 -31.89 16.90
C SER A 77 0.29 -31.47 15.46
N SER A 78 -0.58 -32.23 14.81
CA SER A 78 -1.15 -31.84 13.50
C SER A 78 -1.95 -30.55 13.57
N THR A 79 -2.63 -30.31 14.69
CA THR A 79 -3.44 -29.11 14.92
C THR A 79 -2.60 -27.83 14.84
N SER A 80 -1.37 -27.83 15.39
CA SER A 80 -0.46 -26.70 15.31
C SER A 80 -0.13 -26.35 13.87
N VAL A 81 0.13 -27.35 13.03
CA VAL A 81 0.46 -27.17 11.60
C VAL A 81 -0.73 -26.64 10.82
N VAL A 82 -1.95 -27.09 11.14
CA VAL A 82 -3.19 -26.58 10.52
C VAL A 82 -3.38 -25.10 10.86
N TRP A 83 -3.20 -24.71 12.12
CA TRP A 83 -3.28 -23.30 12.52
C TRP A 83 -2.18 -22.47 11.86
N ALA A 84 -0.95 -23.00 11.78
CA ALA A 84 0.15 -22.30 11.07
C ALA A 84 -0.21 -22.02 9.63
N SER A 85 -0.78 -22.99 8.92
CA SER A 85 -1.21 -22.83 7.53
C SER A 85 -2.32 -21.79 7.38
N LEU A 86 -3.27 -21.75 8.31
CA LEU A 86 -4.31 -20.72 8.34
C LEU A 86 -3.71 -19.32 8.53
N PHE A 87 -2.78 -19.17 9.47
CA PHE A 87 -2.10 -17.89 9.70
C PHE A 87 -1.23 -17.47 8.51
N ASP A 88 -0.60 -18.38 7.78
CA ASP A 88 0.12 -18.07 6.53
C ASP A 88 -0.82 -17.45 5.48
N VAL A 89 -2.00 -18.04 5.29
CA VAL A 89 -3.02 -17.52 4.36
C VAL A 89 -3.49 -16.13 4.81
N LEU A 90 -3.78 -15.94 6.11
CA LEU A 90 -4.18 -14.63 6.65
C LEU A 90 -3.07 -13.58 6.49
N THR A 91 -1.81 -13.97 6.68
CA THR A 91 -0.65 -13.11 6.43
C THR A 91 -0.58 -12.67 4.96
N GLY A 92 -0.83 -13.60 4.03
CA GLY A 92 -0.90 -13.28 2.61
C GLY A 92 -2.00 -12.27 2.28
N PHE A 93 -3.21 -12.46 2.81
CA PHE A 93 -4.32 -11.52 2.64
C PHE A 93 -4.01 -10.14 3.26
N ALA A 94 -3.42 -10.10 4.45
CA ALA A 94 -3.00 -8.85 5.10
C ALA A 94 -1.95 -8.11 4.25
N GLY A 95 -1.02 -8.84 3.62
CA GLY A 95 -0.02 -8.29 2.69
C GLY A 95 -0.66 -7.65 1.46
N ILE A 96 -1.62 -8.33 0.82
CA ILE A 96 -2.38 -7.78 -0.32
C ILE A 96 -3.18 -6.55 0.12
N ALA A 97 -3.87 -6.61 1.26
CA ALA A 97 -4.63 -5.48 1.79
C ALA A 97 -3.74 -4.26 2.02
N THR A 98 -2.53 -4.45 2.56
CA THR A 98 -1.51 -3.40 2.71
C THR A 98 -1.14 -2.79 1.36
N ALA A 99 -0.91 -3.62 0.34
CA ALA A 99 -0.53 -3.16 -1.00
C ALA A 99 -1.66 -2.35 -1.65
N VAL A 100 -2.90 -2.81 -1.54
CA VAL A 100 -4.08 -2.11 -2.06
C VAL A 100 -4.29 -0.78 -1.34
N ALA A 101 -4.16 -0.75 -0.01
CA ALA A 101 -4.30 0.47 0.79
C ALA A 101 -3.24 1.53 0.44
N LEU A 102 -1.99 1.12 0.22
CA LEU A 102 -0.89 2.02 -0.10
C LEU A 102 -0.80 2.39 -1.58
N TYR A 103 -1.46 1.61 -2.46
CA TYR A 103 -1.43 1.83 -3.91
C TYR A 103 -1.72 3.28 -4.34
N PRO A 104 -2.80 3.96 -3.85
CA PRO A 104 -3.11 5.31 -4.28
C PRO A 104 -2.06 6.33 -3.86
N VAL A 105 -1.33 6.09 -2.78
CA VAL A 105 -0.25 6.96 -2.30
C VAL A 105 1.00 6.78 -3.16
N ILE A 106 1.44 5.54 -3.36
CA ILE A 106 2.65 5.22 -4.12
C ILE A 106 2.47 5.58 -5.60
N ARG A 107 1.28 5.39 -6.18
CA ARG A 107 0.97 5.74 -7.57
C ARG A 107 1.17 7.22 -7.87
N ARG A 108 0.99 8.11 -6.88
CA ARG A 108 1.22 9.55 -7.04
C ARG A 108 2.69 9.89 -7.27
N GLN A 109 3.61 9.09 -6.73
CA GLN A 109 5.04 9.28 -6.90
C GLN A 109 5.56 8.58 -8.16
N SER A 110 5.21 7.31 -8.34
CA SER A 110 5.63 6.50 -9.49
C SER A 110 4.66 5.36 -9.75
N ARG A 111 4.06 5.37 -10.94
CA ARG A 111 3.17 4.28 -11.39
C ARG A 111 3.88 2.94 -11.48
N ARG A 112 5.16 2.95 -11.90
CA ARG A 112 5.97 1.72 -12.03
C ARG A 112 6.24 1.09 -10.66
N CYS A 113 6.64 1.90 -9.68
CA CYS A 113 6.89 1.42 -8.32
C CYS A 113 5.62 0.87 -7.65
N SER A 114 4.46 1.50 -7.86
CA SER A 114 3.20 1.03 -7.27
C SER A 114 2.75 -0.31 -7.84
N LEU A 115 2.93 -0.54 -9.14
CA LEU A 115 2.65 -1.83 -9.77
C LEU A 115 3.64 -2.90 -9.31
N GLY A 116 4.93 -2.58 -9.22
CA GLY A 116 5.96 -3.50 -8.71
C GLY A 116 5.68 -3.92 -7.27
N PHE A 117 5.30 -2.98 -6.40
CA PHE A 117 4.94 -3.27 -5.03
C PHE A 117 3.71 -4.17 -4.93
N LEU A 118 2.65 -3.89 -5.70
CA LEU A 118 1.45 -4.72 -5.73
C LEU A 118 1.76 -6.14 -6.24
N ALA A 119 2.52 -6.25 -7.34
CA ALA A 119 2.92 -7.53 -7.91
C ALA A 119 3.77 -8.36 -6.93
N SER A 120 4.72 -7.75 -6.23
CA SER A 120 5.54 -8.40 -5.21
C SER A 120 4.69 -8.96 -4.08
N ARG A 121 3.73 -8.18 -3.56
CA ARG A 121 2.83 -8.64 -2.50
C ARG A 121 1.88 -9.74 -2.95
N THR A 122 1.40 -9.68 -4.19
CA THR A 122 0.57 -10.75 -4.76
C THR A 122 1.36 -12.04 -4.93
N LEU A 123 2.61 -11.95 -5.40
CA LEU A 123 3.49 -13.12 -5.53
C LEU A 123 3.81 -13.73 -4.15
N GLU A 124 4.12 -12.90 -3.15
CA GLU A 124 4.34 -13.35 -1.77
C GLU A 124 3.12 -14.12 -1.24
N ALA A 125 1.90 -13.57 -1.39
CA ALA A 125 0.67 -14.22 -0.97
C ALA A 125 0.41 -15.54 -1.71
N ALA A 126 0.72 -15.61 -3.01
CA ALA A 126 0.61 -16.84 -3.79
C ALA A 126 1.57 -17.92 -3.26
N LEU A 127 2.83 -17.56 -2.98
CA LEU A 127 3.80 -18.50 -2.42
C LEU A 127 3.40 -19.01 -1.03
N LEU A 128 2.89 -18.13 -0.15
CA LEU A 128 2.37 -18.51 1.16
C LEU A 128 1.18 -19.47 1.04
N THR A 129 0.29 -19.22 0.07
CA THR A 129 -0.86 -20.10 -0.18
C THR A 129 -0.43 -21.49 -0.66
N VAL A 130 0.54 -21.56 -1.59
CA VAL A 130 1.11 -22.82 -2.05
C VAL A 130 1.78 -23.58 -0.90
N GLY A 131 2.54 -22.87 -0.06
CA GLY A 131 3.15 -23.42 1.15
C GLY A 131 2.10 -24.00 2.10
N ALA A 132 1.01 -23.25 2.37
CA ALA A 132 -0.08 -23.69 3.23
C ALA A 132 -0.79 -24.97 2.68
N LEU A 133 -1.04 -25.01 1.37
CA LEU A 133 -1.60 -26.20 0.72
C LEU A 133 -0.68 -27.41 0.83
N SER A 134 0.63 -27.22 0.67
CA SER A 134 1.63 -28.29 0.83
C SER A 134 1.63 -28.83 2.26
N LEU A 135 1.55 -27.96 3.28
CA LEU A 135 1.46 -28.37 4.68
C LEU A 135 0.17 -29.14 4.96
N MET A 136 -0.96 -28.69 4.40
CA MET A 136 -2.24 -29.42 4.53
C MET A 136 -2.17 -30.82 3.90
N SER A 137 -1.51 -30.97 2.75
CA SER A 137 -1.32 -32.26 2.09
C SER A 137 -0.51 -33.22 2.97
N ILE A 138 0.55 -32.74 3.64
CA ILE A 138 1.34 -33.55 4.59
C ILE A 138 0.48 -33.99 5.77
N VAL A 139 -0.35 -33.11 6.33
CA VAL A 139 -1.24 -33.45 7.44
C VAL A 139 -2.28 -34.50 7.02
N THR A 140 -2.85 -34.36 5.82
CA THR A 140 -3.83 -35.34 5.28
C THR A 140 -3.19 -36.72 5.12
N LEU A 141 -2.03 -36.79 4.49
CA LEU A 141 -1.29 -38.07 4.33
C LEU A 141 -0.99 -38.74 5.67
N ARG A 142 -0.69 -37.93 6.70
CA ARG A 142 -0.45 -38.47 8.05
C ARG A 142 -1.71 -39.02 8.72
N LEU A 143 -2.89 -38.50 8.39
CA LEU A 143 -4.16 -38.95 8.97
C LEU A 143 -4.72 -40.20 8.28
N ASP A 144 -4.32 -40.42 7.02
CA ASP A 144 -4.78 -41.54 6.20
C ASP A 144 -3.87 -42.81 6.30
N GLY A 145 -2.67 -42.68 6.86
CA GLY A 145 -1.70 -43.78 7.07
C GLY A 145 -1.65 -44.26 8.51
#